data_888806e2785de92feae8c83b8e090391
#
_entry.id   888806e2785de92feae8c83b8e090391
#
_cell.length_a   1.000
_cell.length_b   1.000
_cell.length_c   1.000
_cell.angle_alpha   90.00
_cell.angle_beta   90.00
_cell.angle_gamma   90.00
#
_symmetry.space_group_name_H-M   'P 1'
#
loop_
_entity.id
_entity.type
_entity.pdbx_description
1 polymer ?
#
loop_
_entity_poly.entity_id
_entity_poly.type
_entity_poly.pdbx_seq_one_letter_code
_entity_poly.pdbx_strand_id
1 'polypeptide(L)'
;MRRLIGLSLLALLAACSSDRPKPTPLEAITPQIAGRQVWSARIDGAAPGLIVTARDGEFTVAGADGSVLALQSDNGREVWRGNAGARLSAGIGSDGRHAAVVTRDNEVVLLERGAVKWRARLASRVSTAPLVAGERVFVMGVDRVVNAYDALDGRLLWTLQRPGDPLTLSQPGVVAAFKDTLLVGQGQRLTAVDPLRGSVRWEIALANPRGTNEVERLSDLTGPALRLGDVVCARSFQVGVGCANAQLGTLVWSRNVGGVQAIGGDADLVVGADASDRISAWRAGSGDLAWTSETLRYRGLSAPLVVGRTVIFGDTEGQVHFLDRADGKTLLRLPTDGSPVVAAPARAGNTILVVTKNGGLFAFRPE
;
A
#
# COMPACT_ATOMS: atom_id res chain seq x y z
N MET A 1 40.13 43.28 -3.61
CA MET A 1 39.16 42.71 -2.63
C MET A 1 37.85 42.23 -3.25
N ARG A 2 37.27 42.84 -4.32
CA ARG A 2 35.98 42.39 -4.94
C ARG A 2 36.01 40.99 -5.64
N ARG A 3 37.18 40.50 -6.10
CA ARG A 3 37.28 39.19 -6.81
C ARG A 3 37.43 37.99 -5.89
N LEU A 4 37.80 38.16 -4.64
CA LEU A 4 37.93 37.08 -3.65
C LEU A 4 36.57 36.72 -3.00
N ILE A 5 35.63 37.67 -2.92
CA ILE A 5 34.29 37.43 -2.37
C ILE A 5 33.44 36.59 -3.31
N GLY A 6 33.63 36.69 -4.64
CA GLY A 6 32.90 35.90 -5.63
C GLY A 6 33.26 34.38 -5.60
N LEU A 7 34.52 34.05 -5.29
CA LEU A 7 34.95 32.65 -5.22
C LEU A 7 34.44 31.95 -3.95
N SER A 8 34.31 32.67 -2.85
CA SER A 8 33.79 32.11 -1.58
C SER A 8 32.28 31.81 -1.64
N LEU A 9 31.51 32.55 -2.45
CA LEU A 9 30.07 32.29 -2.61
C LEU A 9 29.78 31.05 -3.50
N LEU A 10 30.63 30.76 -4.49
CA LEU A 10 30.50 29.56 -5.31
C LEU A 10 30.84 28.27 -4.54
N ALA A 11 31.77 28.33 -3.59
CA ALA A 11 32.15 27.17 -2.76
C ALA A 11 31.05 26.75 -1.76
N LEU A 12 30.18 27.70 -1.35
CA LEU A 12 29.06 27.40 -0.43
C LEU A 12 27.88 26.72 -1.12
N LEU A 13 27.73 26.82 -2.44
CA LEU A 13 26.67 26.14 -3.19
C LEU A 13 26.98 24.67 -3.51
N ALA A 14 28.25 24.25 -3.40
CA ALA A 14 28.65 22.87 -3.61
C ALA A 14 28.48 21.97 -2.36
N ALA A 15 28.23 22.53 -1.19
CA ALA A 15 28.17 21.82 0.08
C ALA A 15 26.78 21.21 0.42
N CYS A 16 25.75 21.37 -0.43
CA CYS A 16 24.41 20.88 -0.20
C CYS A 16 23.98 19.70 -1.10
N SER A 17 24.91 19.02 -1.78
CA SER A 17 24.56 17.75 -2.42
C SER A 17 24.61 16.65 -1.35
N SER A 18 23.51 16.37 -0.70
CA SER A 18 23.39 15.12 0.05
C SER A 18 23.49 13.97 -0.97
N ASP A 19 24.62 13.28 -1.00
CA ASP A 19 24.76 12.05 -1.79
C ASP A 19 23.73 11.05 -1.29
N ARG A 20 22.61 10.93 -2.03
CA ARG A 20 21.64 9.85 -1.76
C ARG A 20 22.36 8.53 -1.99
N PRO A 21 22.21 7.57 -1.07
CA PRO A 21 22.78 6.25 -1.28
C PRO A 21 22.37 5.70 -2.64
N LYS A 22 23.36 5.21 -3.41
CA LYS A 22 23.08 4.62 -4.72
C LYS A 22 22.44 3.25 -4.56
N PRO A 23 21.48 2.88 -5.46
CA PRO A 23 20.93 1.53 -5.49
C PRO A 23 22.03 0.48 -5.59
N THR A 24 21.92 -0.60 -4.85
CA THR A 24 22.83 -1.75 -4.99
C THR A 24 22.80 -2.24 -6.44
N PRO A 25 23.95 -2.38 -7.12
CA PRO A 25 24.01 -2.95 -8.45
C PRO A 25 23.36 -4.35 -8.49
N LEU A 26 22.61 -4.61 -9.54
CA LEU A 26 21.99 -5.92 -9.72
C LEU A 26 23.01 -6.91 -10.28
N GLU A 27 23.27 -7.96 -9.53
CA GLU A 27 24.08 -9.07 -9.99
C GLU A 27 23.38 -9.86 -11.10
N ALA A 28 24.17 -10.45 -12.00
CA ALA A 28 23.66 -11.41 -12.94
C ALA A 28 23.15 -12.65 -12.17
N ILE A 29 21.97 -13.11 -12.50
CA ILE A 29 21.37 -14.28 -11.85
C ILE A 29 21.11 -15.37 -12.89
N THR A 30 21.30 -16.62 -12.48
CA THR A 30 20.74 -17.77 -13.19
C THR A 30 19.37 -18.05 -12.61
N PRO A 31 18.27 -17.92 -13.40
CA PRO A 31 16.94 -18.17 -12.88
C PRO A 31 16.80 -19.55 -12.28
N GLN A 32 16.28 -19.62 -11.05
CA GLN A 32 16.03 -20.87 -10.32
C GLN A 32 14.56 -21.34 -10.44
N ILE A 33 13.71 -20.46 -10.95
CA ILE A 33 12.32 -20.72 -11.26
C ILE A 33 12.00 -20.14 -12.63
N ALA A 34 11.04 -20.75 -13.33
CA ALA A 34 10.52 -20.23 -14.58
C ALA A 34 9.34 -19.28 -14.29
N GLY A 35 9.22 -18.27 -15.12
CA GLY A 35 8.13 -17.30 -15.06
C GLY A 35 8.20 -16.35 -16.25
N ARG A 36 7.05 -15.94 -16.73
CA ARG A 36 6.95 -15.05 -17.90
C ARG A 36 5.83 -14.03 -17.76
N GLN A 37 5.95 -12.94 -18.50
CA GLN A 37 4.86 -12.04 -18.76
C GLN A 37 3.83 -12.72 -19.68
N VAL A 38 2.56 -12.74 -19.28
CA VAL A 38 1.49 -13.38 -20.03
C VAL A 38 0.61 -12.38 -20.78
N TRP A 39 0.47 -11.18 -20.24
CA TRP A 39 -0.19 -10.06 -20.89
C TRP A 39 0.28 -8.73 -20.29
N SER A 40 0.01 -7.66 -21.01
CA SER A 40 0.15 -6.29 -20.50
C SER A 40 -1.00 -5.41 -20.98
N ALA A 41 -1.29 -4.38 -20.18
CA ALA A 41 -2.28 -3.36 -20.50
C ALA A 41 -1.77 -1.99 -20.00
N ARG A 42 -2.55 -0.93 -20.19
CA ARG A 42 -2.14 0.41 -19.82
C ARG A 42 -3.30 1.25 -19.28
N ILE A 43 -3.00 2.07 -18.28
CA ILE A 43 -3.81 3.19 -17.77
C ILE A 43 -3.02 4.50 -17.90
N ASP A 44 -3.64 5.64 -17.69
CA ASP A 44 -2.95 6.95 -17.75
C ASP A 44 -2.30 7.29 -16.39
N GLY A 45 -1.13 6.67 -16.15
CA GLY A 45 -0.44 6.73 -14.88
C GLY A 45 -1.20 6.00 -13.75
N ALA A 46 -0.48 5.52 -12.76
CA ALA A 46 -1.11 4.92 -11.59
C ALA A 46 -1.72 6.00 -10.68
N ALA A 47 -2.91 5.75 -10.13
CA ALA A 47 -3.50 6.62 -9.12
C ALA A 47 -2.61 6.69 -7.87
N PRO A 48 -2.52 7.84 -7.18
CA PRO A 48 -1.83 7.92 -5.90
C PRO A 48 -2.42 6.93 -4.89
N GLY A 49 -1.56 6.29 -4.09
CA GLY A 49 -2.00 5.31 -3.10
C GLY A 49 -2.78 4.13 -3.68
N LEU A 50 -2.49 3.75 -4.92
CA LEU A 50 -3.17 2.66 -5.61
C LEU A 50 -3.01 1.36 -4.82
N ILE A 51 -4.14 0.72 -4.55
CA ILE A 51 -4.23 -0.67 -4.11
C ILE A 51 -4.90 -1.44 -5.24
N VAL A 52 -4.21 -2.39 -5.85
CA VAL A 52 -4.83 -3.27 -6.85
C VAL A 52 -5.78 -4.22 -6.13
N THR A 53 -7.05 -4.20 -6.49
CA THR A 53 -8.02 -5.15 -5.95
C THR A 53 -8.07 -6.39 -6.86
N ALA A 54 -7.91 -7.57 -6.24
CA ALA A 54 -8.00 -8.86 -6.93
C ALA A 54 -9.18 -9.64 -6.35
N ARG A 55 -10.22 -9.87 -7.15
CA ARG A 55 -11.43 -10.57 -6.72
C ARG A 55 -12.08 -11.28 -7.90
N ASP A 56 -12.63 -12.46 -7.67
CA ASP A 56 -13.43 -13.23 -8.63
C ASP A 56 -12.77 -13.41 -10.01
N GLY A 57 -11.43 -13.57 -10.02
CA GLY A 57 -10.66 -13.71 -11.26
C GLY A 57 -10.43 -12.40 -12.02
N GLU A 58 -10.69 -11.26 -11.40
CA GLU A 58 -10.50 -9.93 -11.99
C GLU A 58 -9.53 -9.10 -11.17
N PHE A 59 -8.81 -8.20 -11.85
CA PHE A 59 -8.06 -7.10 -11.25
C PHE A 59 -8.81 -5.80 -11.47
N THR A 60 -9.03 -5.02 -10.41
CA THR A 60 -9.53 -3.66 -10.53
C THR A 60 -8.41 -2.68 -10.23
N VAL A 61 -8.21 -1.72 -11.12
CA VAL A 61 -7.15 -0.69 -11.08
C VAL A 61 -7.70 0.69 -11.37
N ALA A 62 -6.98 1.73 -10.95
CA ALA A 62 -7.36 3.10 -11.21
C ALA A 62 -6.17 3.92 -11.75
N GLY A 63 -6.43 4.72 -12.77
CA GLY A 63 -5.50 5.68 -13.34
C GLY A 63 -5.54 7.03 -12.65
N ALA A 64 -4.45 7.78 -12.73
CA ALA A 64 -4.35 9.12 -12.14
C ALA A 64 -5.32 10.14 -12.77
N ASP A 65 -5.76 9.89 -14.00
CA ASP A 65 -6.72 10.68 -14.77
C ASP A 65 -8.18 10.52 -14.33
N GLY A 66 -8.45 9.54 -13.47
CA GLY A 66 -9.81 9.19 -13.03
C GLY A 66 -10.38 7.93 -13.69
N SER A 67 -9.64 7.32 -14.61
CA SER A 67 -10.05 6.05 -15.22
C SER A 67 -10.04 4.92 -14.18
N VAL A 68 -11.03 4.04 -14.28
CA VAL A 68 -11.16 2.84 -13.44
C VAL A 68 -11.46 1.66 -14.36
N LEU A 69 -10.68 0.58 -14.23
CA LEU A 69 -10.77 -0.60 -15.07
C LEU A 69 -10.89 -1.86 -14.24
N ALA A 70 -11.71 -2.80 -14.70
CA ALA A 70 -11.65 -4.19 -14.32
C ALA A 70 -11.16 -5.03 -15.48
N LEU A 71 -10.16 -5.88 -15.22
CA LEU A 71 -9.48 -6.71 -16.21
C LEU A 71 -9.55 -8.17 -15.79
N GLN A 72 -9.83 -9.07 -16.72
CA GLN A 72 -9.70 -10.51 -16.48
C GLN A 72 -8.25 -10.86 -16.15
N SER A 73 -8.05 -11.58 -15.07
CA SER A 73 -6.69 -11.90 -14.59
C SER A 73 -5.93 -12.85 -15.51
N ASP A 74 -6.61 -13.67 -16.27
CA ASP A 74 -6.01 -14.71 -17.13
C ASP A 74 -5.47 -14.17 -18.46
N ASN A 75 -6.07 -13.12 -19.02
CA ASN A 75 -5.73 -12.63 -20.36
C ASN A 75 -5.67 -11.09 -20.50
N GLY A 76 -5.96 -10.33 -19.41
CA GLY A 76 -5.94 -8.88 -19.42
C GLY A 76 -7.09 -8.23 -20.19
N ARG A 77 -8.10 -9.01 -20.63
CA ARG A 77 -9.25 -8.45 -21.34
C ARG A 77 -10.05 -7.56 -20.40
N GLU A 78 -10.40 -6.38 -20.88
CA GLU A 78 -11.25 -5.44 -20.17
C GLU A 78 -12.65 -6.02 -19.97
N VAL A 79 -13.10 -6.04 -18.71
CA VAL A 79 -14.46 -6.45 -18.31
C VAL A 79 -15.37 -5.24 -18.33
N TRP A 80 -14.91 -4.14 -17.74
CA TRP A 80 -15.57 -2.86 -17.79
C TRP A 80 -14.55 -1.72 -17.58
N ARG A 81 -14.93 -0.54 -18.06
CA ARG A 81 -14.22 0.72 -17.87
C ARG A 81 -15.17 1.80 -17.41
N GLY A 82 -14.72 2.64 -16.48
CA GLY A 82 -15.41 3.82 -16.05
C GLY A 82 -14.45 5.00 -15.88
N ASN A 83 -14.99 6.16 -15.58
CA ASN A 83 -14.19 7.33 -15.27
C ASN A 83 -14.86 8.15 -14.17
N ALA A 84 -14.10 8.52 -13.15
CA ALA A 84 -14.56 9.37 -12.06
C ALA A 84 -14.78 10.83 -12.47
N GLY A 85 -14.39 11.23 -13.68
CA GLY A 85 -14.58 12.57 -14.23
C GLY A 85 -13.61 13.62 -13.70
N ALA A 86 -12.65 13.23 -12.86
CA ALA A 86 -11.62 14.11 -12.31
C ALA A 86 -10.38 13.30 -11.91
N ARG A 87 -9.21 13.97 -11.79
CA ARG A 87 -7.96 13.34 -11.35
C ARG A 87 -8.08 12.81 -9.92
N LEU A 88 -7.50 11.65 -9.67
CA LEU A 88 -7.59 10.98 -8.37
C LEU A 88 -6.54 11.50 -7.37
N SER A 89 -6.93 11.51 -6.10
CA SER A 89 -6.05 11.66 -4.93
C SER A 89 -5.80 10.33 -4.23
N ALA A 90 -6.74 9.38 -4.32
CA ALA A 90 -6.61 8.03 -3.78
C ALA A 90 -7.48 7.04 -4.58
N GLY A 91 -7.01 5.84 -4.76
CA GLY A 91 -7.74 4.75 -5.40
C GLY A 91 -7.05 3.41 -5.15
N ILE A 92 -7.74 2.34 -5.18
CA ILE A 92 -9.14 2.03 -5.40
C ILE A 92 -9.58 1.00 -4.35
N GLY A 93 -10.83 1.07 -3.89
CA GLY A 93 -11.45 -0.01 -3.13
C GLY A 93 -12.55 -0.66 -3.96
N SER A 94 -12.60 -1.99 -4.01
CA SER A 94 -13.65 -2.70 -4.74
C SER A 94 -14.09 -3.96 -4.01
N ASP A 95 -15.39 -4.24 -4.10
CA ASP A 95 -16.00 -5.49 -3.64
C ASP A 95 -16.28 -6.47 -4.81
N GLY A 96 -15.80 -6.14 -6.03
CA GLY A 96 -16.05 -6.86 -7.27
C GLY A 96 -17.22 -6.30 -8.08
N ARG A 97 -18.26 -5.78 -7.43
CA ARG A 97 -19.41 -5.11 -8.05
C ARG A 97 -19.22 -3.60 -8.14
N HIS A 98 -18.80 -3.01 -7.03
CA HIS A 98 -18.59 -1.57 -6.88
C HIS A 98 -17.09 -1.26 -6.84
N ALA A 99 -16.76 -0.06 -7.29
CA ALA A 99 -15.43 0.50 -7.22
C ALA A 99 -15.50 1.93 -6.68
N ALA A 100 -14.78 2.22 -5.60
CA ALA A 100 -14.74 3.53 -4.97
C ALA A 100 -13.37 4.18 -5.13
N VAL A 101 -13.33 5.43 -5.56
CA VAL A 101 -12.12 6.25 -5.69
C VAL A 101 -12.35 7.63 -5.06
N VAL A 102 -11.27 8.36 -4.80
CA VAL A 102 -11.35 9.75 -4.32
C VAL A 102 -10.65 10.67 -5.30
N THR A 103 -11.34 11.76 -5.66
CA THR A 103 -10.81 12.77 -6.57
C THR A 103 -9.97 13.82 -5.84
N ARG A 104 -9.17 14.60 -6.59
CA ARG A 104 -8.42 15.74 -6.04
C ARG A 104 -9.33 16.89 -5.59
N ASP A 105 -10.59 16.88 -6.04
CA ASP A 105 -11.60 17.86 -5.64
C ASP A 105 -12.31 17.46 -4.33
N ASN A 106 -11.74 16.48 -3.61
CA ASN A 106 -12.29 15.94 -2.38
C ASN A 106 -13.70 15.36 -2.55
N GLU A 107 -13.91 14.56 -3.58
CA GLU A 107 -15.14 13.79 -3.74
C GLU A 107 -14.82 12.30 -3.71
N VAL A 108 -15.57 11.54 -2.92
CA VAL A 108 -15.64 10.09 -3.10
C VAL A 108 -16.64 9.79 -4.21
N VAL A 109 -16.23 8.95 -5.15
CA VAL A 109 -17.03 8.54 -6.31
C VAL A 109 -17.16 7.04 -6.28
N LEU A 110 -18.40 6.53 -6.26
CA LEU A 110 -18.71 5.12 -6.42
C LEU A 110 -19.14 4.84 -7.86
N LEU A 111 -18.50 3.84 -8.44
CA LEU A 111 -18.84 3.29 -9.74
C LEU A 111 -19.41 1.88 -9.55
N GLU A 112 -20.40 1.52 -10.36
CA GLU A 112 -20.90 0.16 -10.51
C GLU A 112 -20.70 -0.27 -11.96
N ARG A 113 -19.84 -1.25 -12.19
CA ARG A 113 -19.48 -1.75 -13.54
C ARG A 113 -19.15 -0.63 -14.53
N GLY A 114 -18.39 0.36 -14.07
CA GLY A 114 -17.92 1.49 -14.88
C GLY A 114 -18.86 2.71 -14.91
N ALA A 115 -20.14 2.58 -14.57
CA ALA A 115 -21.06 3.71 -14.47
C ALA A 115 -20.93 4.39 -13.10
N VAL A 116 -20.84 5.71 -13.07
CA VAL A 116 -20.89 6.48 -11.80
C VAL A 116 -22.27 6.33 -11.20
N LYS A 117 -22.35 5.81 -9.99
CA LYS A 117 -23.57 5.61 -9.25
C LYS A 117 -23.95 6.83 -8.43
N TRP A 118 -22.97 7.35 -7.67
CA TRP A 118 -23.13 8.57 -6.88
C TRP A 118 -21.77 9.21 -6.58
N ARG A 119 -21.82 10.43 -6.07
CA ARG A 119 -20.68 11.22 -5.57
C ARG A 119 -21.05 11.82 -4.23
N ALA A 120 -20.09 11.94 -3.33
CA ALA A 120 -20.25 12.66 -2.08
C ALA A 120 -19.00 13.51 -1.78
N ARG A 121 -19.22 14.73 -1.32
CA ARG A 121 -18.16 15.67 -0.96
C ARG A 121 -17.56 15.30 0.39
N LEU A 122 -16.23 15.39 0.49
CA LEU A 122 -15.45 15.14 1.69
C LEU A 122 -14.95 16.46 2.29
N ALA A 123 -14.89 16.52 3.62
CA ALA A 123 -14.42 17.71 4.33
C ALA A 123 -12.89 17.90 4.22
N SER A 124 -12.13 16.81 4.07
CA SER A 124 -10.67 16.83 3.99
C SER A 124 -10.13 16.02 2.82
N ARG A 125 -8.85 16.21 2.53
CA ARG A 125 -8.14 15.39 1.54
C ARG A 125 -8.06 13.94 1.98
N VAL A 126 -7.93 13.05 1.00
CA VAL A 126 -7.79 11.61 1.21
C VAL A 126 -6.56 11.12 0.44
N SER A 127 -5.71 10.36 1.12
CA SER A 127 -4.55 9.66 0.56
C SER A 127 -4.69 8.13 0.63
N THR A 128 -5.66 7.66 1.39
CA THR A 128 -5.94 6.23 1.61
C THR A 128 -7.04 5.76 0.66
N ALA A 129 -6.83 4.66 -0.03
CA ALA A 129 -7.87 4.06 -0.87
C ALA A 129 -9.14 3.81 -0.03
N PRO A 130 -10.34 4.16 -0.52
CA PRO A 130 -11.59 3.79 0.14
C PRO A 130 -11.71 2.28 0.31
N LEU A 131 -12.49 1.84 1.29
CA LEU A 131 -12.88 0.44 1.43
C LEU A 131 -14.35 0.29 1.05
N VAL A 132 -14.63 -0.64 0.14
CA VAL A 132 -16.01 -1.07 -0.18
C VAL A 132 -16.24 -2.42 0.46
N ALA A 133 -17.13 -2.50 1.44
CA ALA A 133 -17.46 -3.74 2.14
C ALA A 133 -18.81 -3.63 2.86
N GLY A 134 -19.60 -4.72 2.85
CA GLY A 134 -20.85 -4.81 3.62
C GLY A 134 -21.86 -3.72 3.24
N GLU A 135 -22.04 -3.47 1.94
CA GLU A 135 -22.94 -2.45 1.39
C GLU A 135 -22.61 -1.02 1.85
N ARG A 136 -21.34 -0.77 2.20
CA ARG A 136 -20.82 0.53 2.64
C ARG A 136 -19.53 0.90 1.93
N VAL A 137 -19.30 2.20 1.87
CA VAL A 137 -18.04 2.80 1.44
C VAL A 137 -17.45 3.54 2.63
N PHE A 138 -16.27 3.11 3.07
CA PHE A 138 -15.54 3.73 4.17
C PHE A 138 -14.40 4.57 3.61
N VAL A 139 -14.32 5.82 4.06
CA VAL A 139 -13.29 6.78 3.62
C VAL A 139 -12.61 7.37 4.84
N MET A 140 -11.29 7.34 4.88
CA MET A 140 -10.49 7.97 5.92
C MET A 140 -9.73 9.16 5.36
N GLY A 141 -10.00 10.35 5.89
CA GLY A 141 -9.32 11.60 5.56
C GLY A 141 -7.92 11.70 6.18
N VAL A 142 -7.12 12.64 5.67
CA VAL A 142 -5.82 12.98 6.29
C VAL A 142 -5.98 13.61 7.68
N ASP A 143 -7.17 14.09 8.01
CA ASP A 143 -7.59 14.55 9.35
C ASP A 143 -7.96 13.38 10.30
N ARG A 144 -7.75 12.13 9.87
CA ARG A 144 -8.11 10.90 10.58
C ARG A 144 -9.61 10.71 10.83
N VAL A 145 -10.45 11.54 10.20
CA VAL A 145 -11.91 11.34 10.23
C VAL A 145 -12.27 10.17 9.32
N VAL A 146 -13.07 9.26 9.85
CA VAL A 146 -13.62 8.13 9.09
C VAL A 146 -15.09 8.38 8.83
N ASN A 147 -15.48 8.34 7.56
CA ASN A 147 -16.85 8.45 7.12
C ASN A 147 -17.32 7.13 6.52
N ALA A 148 -18.54 6.72 6.84
CA ALA A 148 -19.20 5.60 6.18
C ALA A 148 -20.40 6.12 5.37
N TYR A 149 -20.44 5.69 4.12
CA TYR A 149 -21.53 6.00 3.19
C TYR A 149 -22.29 4.72 2.82
N ASP A 150 -23.57 4.85 2.58
CA ASP A 150 -24.37 3.78 1.99
C ASP A 150 -23.92 3.55 0.53
N ALA A 151 -23.63 2.30 0.16
CA ALA A 151 -23.20 1.98 -1.20
C ALA A 151 -24.32 2.12 -2.24
N LEU A 152 -25.58 2.11 -1.80
CA LEU A 152 -26.71 2.22 -2.70
C LEU A 152 -26.91 3.65 -3.22
N ASP A 153 -26.90 4.64 -2.32
CA ASP A 153 -27.29 6.03 -2.62
C ASP A 153 -26.25 7.10 -2.23
N GLY A 154 -25.17 6.73 -1.57
CA GLY A 154 -24.12 7.66 -1.15
C GLY A 154 -24.44 8.48 0.09
N ARG A 155 -25.54 8.17 0.80
CA ARG A 155 -25.92 8.85 2.03
C ARG A 155 -24.89 8.59 3.11
N LEU A 156 -24.46 9.67 3.81
CA LEU A 156 -23.59 9.55 4.98
C LEU A 156 -24.34 8.84 6.11
N LEU A 157 -23.80 7.71 6.57
CA LEU A 157 -24.38 6.90 7.63
C LEU A 157 -23.87 7.32 9.02
N TRP A 158 -22.56 7.51 9.12
CA TRP A 158 -21.92 7.97 10.35
C TRP A 158 -20.52 8.57 10.06
N THR A 159 -20.04 9.33 11.03
CA THR A 159 -18.71 9.91 11.06
C THR A 159 -18.04 9.56 12.38
N LEU A 160 -16.80 9.04 12.31
CA LEU A 160 -15.96 8.84 13.48
C LEU A 160 -14.82 9.86 13.45
N GLN A 161 -14.85 10.80 14.38
CA GLN A 161 -13.77 11.76 14.64
C GLN A 161 -13.16 11.47 15.99
N ARG A 162 -11.83 11.48 16.05
CA ARG A 162 -11.12 11.26 17.31
C ARG A 162 -10.18 12.42 17.59
N PRO A 163 -10.05 12.82 18.88
CA PRO A 163 -9.00 13.74 19.29
C PRO A 163 -7.64 13.16 18.94
N GLY A 164 -6.74 13.96 18.43
CA GLY A 164 -5.38 13.53 18.11
C GLY A 164 -4.54 14.69 17.59
N ASP A 165 -3.24 14.41 17.37
CA ASP A 165 -2.31 15.38 16.80
C ASP A 165 -2.79 15.84 15.42
N PRO A 166 -2.70 17.15 15.14
CA PRO A 166 -3.09 17.69 13.83
C PRO A 166 -2.15 17.24 12.70
N LEU A 167 -0.94 16.78 13.05
CA LEU A 167 0.04 16.32 12.08
C LEU A 167 -0.24 14.88 11.66
N THR A 168 -0.39 14.67 10.35
CA THR A 168 -0.54 13.36 9.72
C THR A 168 0.40 13.21 8.55
N LEU A 169 0.80 11.98 8.29
CA LEU A 169 1.54 11.65 7.06
C LEU A 169 0.55 11.60 5.89
N SER A 170 0.92 12.22 4.76
CA SER A 170 0.15 12.11 3.51
C SER A 170 0.40 10.78 2.79
N GLN A 171 0.46 9.69 3.56
CA GLN A 171 0.65 8.34 3.04
C GLN A 171 -0.62 7.51 3.15
N PRO A 172 -0.80 6.48 2.31
CA PRO A 172 -1.91 5.55 2.46
C PRO A 172 -1.90 4.91 3.85
N GLY A 173 -3.00 5.05 4.57
CA GLY A 173 -3.20 4.46 5.88
C GLY A 173 -3.93 3.11 5.82
N VAL A 174 -4.29 2.59 6.99
CA VAL A 174 -5.02 1.33 7.13
C VAL A 174 -6.52 1.59 7.19
N VAL A 175 -7.26 1.03 6.23
CA VAL A 175 -8.72 0.86 6.27
C VAL A 175 -9.00 -0.54 5.75
N ALA A 176 -9.49 -1.45 6.59
CA ALA A 176 -9.63 -2.86 6.24
C ALA A 176 -10.87 -3.49 6.90
N ALA A 177 -11.46 -4.48 6.24
CA ALA A 177 -12.55 -5.27 6.81
C ALA A 177 -12.00 -6.52 7.51
N PHE A 178 -12.53 -6.78 8.70
CA PHE A 178 -12.26 -8.00 9.46
C PHE A 178 -13.58 -8.53 10.02
N LYS A 179 -14.11 -9.62 9.44
CA LYS A 179 -15.43 -10.16 9.83
C LYS A 179 -16.49 -9.05 9.83
N ASP A 180 -17.14 -8.82 10.97
CA ASP A 180 -18.11 -7.77 11.24
C ASP A 180 -17.50 -6.47 11.80
N THR A 181 -16.23 -6.23 11.58
CA THR A 181 -15.46 -5.12 12.17
C THR A 181 -14.74 -4.35 11.08
N LEU A 182 -14.76 -3.03 11.16
CA LEU A 182 -13.91 -2.14 10.39
C LEU A 182 -12.62 -1.88 11.21
N LEU A 183 -11.47 -2.12 10.61
CA LEU A 183 -10.17 -1.79 11.18
C LEU A 183 -9.64 -0.52 10.52
N VAL A 184 -9.27 0.47 11.33
CA VAL A 184 -8.72 1.74 10.87
C VAL A 184 -7.43 2.08 11.60
N GLY A 185 -6.43 2.55 10.85
CA GLY A 185 -5.19 3.07 11.41
C GLY A 185 -5.34 4.56 11.71
N GLN A 186 -5.34 4.91 12.98
CA GLN A 186 -5.41 6.30 13.44
C GLN A 186 -4.14 6.63 14.23
N GLY A 187 -3.19 7.30 13.58
CA GLY A 187 -1.84 7.43 14.09
C GLY A 187 -1.15 6.07 14.17
N GLN A 188 -0.50 5.80 15.30
CA GLN A 188 0.16 4.52 15.59
C GLN A 188 -0.77 3.41 16.07
N ARG A 189 -2.07 3.70 16.18
CA ARG A 189 -3.06 2.78 16.74
C ARG A 189 -3.90 2.13 15.67
N LEU A 190 -4.13 0.85 15.83
CA LEU A 190 -5.16 0.11 15.11
C LEU A 190 -6.45 0.16 15.94
N THR A 191 -7.48 0.72 15.36
CA THR A 191 -8.80 0.88 16.01
C THR A 191 -9.81 -0.02 15.32
N ALA A 192 -10.50 -0.82 16.11
CA ALA A 192 -11.64 -1.61 15.64
C ALA A 192 -12.94 -0.83 15.86
N VAL A 193 -13.73 -0.73 14.81
CA VAL A 193 -14.94 0.09 14.75
C VAL A 193 -16.11 -0.80 14.33
N ASP A 194 -17.24 -0.60 14.95
CA ASP A 194 -18.52 -1.17 14.51
C ASP A 194 -18.89 -0.56 13.15
N PRO A 195 -18.94 -1.34 12.05
CA PRO A 195 -19.18 -0.78 10.72
C PRO A 195 -20.60 -0.23 10.54
N LEU A 196 -21.55 -0.62 11.42
CA LEU A 196 -22.94 -0.15 11.35
C LEU A 196 -23.15 1.18 12.06
N ARG A 197 -22.42 1.42 13.16
CA ARG A 197 -22.65 2.54 14.08
C ARG A 197 -21.49 3.52 14.17
N GLY A 198 -20.28 3.16 13.71
CA GLY A 198 -19.07 3.97 13.87
C GLY A 198 -18.51 3.99 15.30
N SER A 199 -19.05 3.16 16.23
CA SER A 199 -18.55 3.10 17.59
C SER A 199 -17.28 2.27 17.72
N VAL A 200 -16.33 2.72 18.54
CA VAL A 200 -15.07 2.00 18.77
C VAL A 200 -15.34 0.78 19.65
N ARG A 201 -14.86 -0.38 19.21
CA ARG A 201 -14.90 -1.65 19.97
C ARG A 201 -13.66 -1.82 20.83
N TRP A 202 -12.49 -1.59 20.24
CA TRP A 202 -11.20 -1.63 20.92
C TRP A 202 -10.15 -0.82 20.13
N GLU A 203 -9.02 -0.55 20.78
CA GLU A 203 -7.92 0.20 20.22
C GLU A 203 -6.60 -0.30 20.78
N ILE A 204 -5.59 -0.51 19.92
CA ILE A 204 -4.29 -1.01 20.32
C ILE A 204 -3.15 -0.32 19.56
N ALA A 205 -2.06 0.02 20.24
CA ALA A 205 -0.83 0.47 19.63
C ALA A 205 -0.07 -0.73 19.05
N LEU A 206 0.25 -0.69 17.73
CA LEU A 206 1.05 -1.75 17.08
C LEU A 206 2.55 -1.53 17.24
N ALA A 207 2.98 -0.29 17.49
CA ALA A 207 4.36 0.04 17.79
C ALA A 207 4.39 1.25 18.74
N ASN A 208 5.49 1.40 19.46
CA ASN A 208 5.69 2.52 20.36
C ASN A 208 6.78 3.44 19.78
N PRO A 209 6.43 4.62 19.24
CA PRO A 209 7.42 5.56 18.75
C PRO A 209 8.30 6.06 19.90
N ARG A 210 9.57 6.25 19.60
CA ARG A 210 10.54 6.85 20.49
C ARG A 210 10.87 8.23 19.94
N GLY A 211 10.58 9.29 20.70
CA GLY A 211 10.85 10.65 20.28
C GLY A 211 10.53 11.64 21.37
N THR A 212 11.22 12.76 21.40
CA THR A 212 11.05 13.83 22.39
C THR A 212 10.08 14.90 21.91
N ASN A 213 9.86 15.00 20.59
CA ASN A 213 8.96 15.97 19.97
C ASN A 213 7.88 15.30 19.10
N GLU A 214 6.87 16.08 18.66
CA GLU A 214 5.74 15.58 17.89
C GLU A 214 6.14 15.02 16.52
N VAL A 215 7.15 15.61 15.86
CA VAL A 215 7.63 15.18 14.55
C VAL A 215 8.32 13.81 14.65
N GLU A 216 9.13 13.60 15.68
CA GLU A 216 9.79 12.29 15.92
C GLU A 216 8.79 11.20 16.32
N ARG A 217 7.60 11.58 16.79
CA ARG A 217 6.51 10.67 17.15
C ARG A 217 5.51 10.43 16.02
N LEU A 218 5.68 11.07 14.85
CA LEU A 218 4.88 10.77 13.67
C LEU A 218 5.09 9.32 13.24
N SER A 219 4.07 8.52 13.39
CA SER A 219 4.15 7.07 13.21
C SER A 219 2.82 6.46 12.76
N ASP A 220 2.15 7.13 11.82
CA ASP A 220 0.89 6.63 11.26
C ASP A 220 1.05 5.20 10.72
N LEU A 221 0.01 4.40 10.87
CA LEU A 221 -0.01 3.06 10.29
C LEU A 221 -0.09 3.13 8.77
N THR A 222 0.87 2.51 8.10
CA THR A 222 0.94 2.44 6.63
C THR A 222 0.10 1.26 6.12
N GLY A 223 -0.80 1.54 5.20
CA GLY A 223 -1.66 0.54 4.55
C GLY A 223 -1.10 0.00 3.24
N PRO A 224 -1.66 -1.10 2.76
CA PRO A 224 -2.70 -1.90 3.39
C PRO A 224 -2.20 -2.73 4.58
N ALA A 225 -3.09 -3.06 5.51
CA ALA A 225 -2.78 -4.02 6.57
C ALA A 225 -2.79 -5.46 6.02
N LEU A 226 -1.88 -6.27 6.54
CA LEU A 226 -1.82 -7.69 6.24
C LEU A 226 -2.76 -8.46 7.19
N ARG A 227 -3.65 -9.27 6.63
CA ARG A 227 -4.55 -10.13 7.40
C ARG A 227 -4.15 -11.60 7.30
N LEU A 228 -3.94 -12.24 8.45
CA LEU A 228 -3.55 -13.65 8.61
C LEU A 228 -4.55 -14.34 9.55
N GLY A 229 -5.67 -14.78 9.00
CA GLY A 229 -6.76 -15.32 9.83
C GLY A 229 -7.32 -14.26 10.78
N ASP A 230 -7.16 -14.49 12.09
CA ASP A 230 -7.57 -13.56 13.16
C ASP A 230 -6.46 -12.57 13.56
N VAL A 231 -5.26 -12.71 13.00
CA VAL A 231 -4.16 -11.77 13.22
C VAL A 231 -4.12 -10.73 12.10
N VAL A 232 -3.96 -9.47 12.47
CA VAL A 232 -3.75 -8.35 11.55
C VAL A 232 -2.44 -7.68 11.88
N CYS A 233 -1.61 -7.51 10.86
CA CYS A 233 -0.31 -6.86 10.98
C CYS A 233 -0.27 -5.58 10.16
N ALA A 234 0.41 -4.56 10.66
CA ALA A 234 0.68 -3.34 9.91
C ALA A 234 2.04 -2.75 10.27
N ARG A 235 2.55 -1.91 9.39
CA ARG A 235 3.73 -1.10 9.65
C ARG A 235 3.31 0.22 10.29
N SER A 236 4.00 0.60 11.34
CA SER A 236 4.04 1.97 11.85
C SER A 236 5.20 2.68 11.16
N PHE A 237 4.91 3.77 10.44
CA PHE A 237 5.86 4.49 9.59
C PHE A 237 7.14 4.81 10.37
N GLN A 238 8.30 4.39 9.83
CA GLN A 238 9.65 4.56 10.38
C GLN A 238 9.86 4.05 11.82
N VAL A 239 8.88 3.43 12.46
CA VAL A 239 8.96 2.95 13.83
C VAL A 239 9.09 1.43 13.90
N GLY A 240 8.15 0.71 13.29
CA GLY A 240 8.14 -0.74 13.45
C GLY A 240 7.06 -1.48 12.70
N VAL A 241 7.02 -2.77 12.93
CA VAL A 241 5.98 -3.69 12.46
C VAL A 241 5.32 -4.31 13.68
N GLY A 242 3.99 -4.33 13.71
CA GLY A 242 3.23 -4.96 14.79
C GLY A 242 2.10 -5.82 14.27
N CYS A 243 1.82 -6.90 14.97
CA CYS A 243 0.71 -7.82 14.72
C CYS A 243 -0.19 -7.89 15.96
N ALA A 244 -1.49 -7.80 15.75
CA ALA A 244 -2.50 -7.90 16.79
C ALA A 244 -3.54 -8.97 16.46
N ASN A 245 -4.09 -9.60 17.46
CA ASN A 245 -5.29 -10.41 17.33
C ASN A 245 -6.48 -9.46 17.16
N ALA A 246 -7.06 -9.42 15.97
CA ALA A 246 -8.14 -8.49 15.63
C ALA A 246 -9.49 -8.86 16.26
N GLN A 247 -9.65 -10.11 16.69
CA GLN A 247 -10.85 -10.56 17.42
C GLN A 247 -10.83 -10.07 18.88
N LEU A 248 -9.64 -10.14 19.51
CA LEU A 248 -9.46 -9.83 20.93
C LEU A 248 -8.98 -8.40 21.21
N GLY A 249 -8.43 -7.71 20.22
CA GLY A 249 -7.82 -6.39 20.41
C GLY A 249 -6.52 -6.44 21.21
N THR A 250 -5.76 -7.54 21.12
CA THR A 250 -4.53 -7.75 21.89
C THR A 250 -3.30 -7.82 20.98
N LEU A 251 -2.19 -7.22 21.41
CA LEU A 251 -0.92 -7.30 20.69
C LEU A 251 -0.38 -8.73 20.72
N VAL A 252 -0.01 -9.27 19.57
CA VAL A 252 0.66 -10.58 19.47
C VAL A 252 2.16 -10.38 19.57
N TRP A 253 2.71 -9.50 18.73
CA TRP A 253 4.12 -9.11 18.78
C TRP A 253 4.36 -7.76 18.10
N SER A 254 5.50 -7.16 18.39
CA SER A 254 5.99 -5.94 17.74
C SER A 254 7.50 -6.01 17.55
N ARG A 255 8.01 -5.42 16.45
CA ARG A 255 9.44 -5.31 16.15
C ARG A 255 9.77 -3.89 15.70
N ASN A 256 10.78 -3.30 16.31
CA ASN A 256 11.24 -1.93 16.01
C ASN A 256 12.13 -1.93 14.75
N VAL A 257 11.52 -2.14 13.59
CA VAL A 257 12.17 -2.09 12.28
C VAL A 257 11.43 -1.08 11.44
N GLY A 258 11.99 0.12 11.36
CA GLY A 258 11.41 1.22 10.59
C GLY A 258 11.32 0.90 9.10
N GLY A 259 10.48 1.63 8.40
CA GLY A 259 10.28 1.49 6.95
C GLY A 259 9.11 2.35 6.51
N VAL A 260 8.94 2.49 5.21
CA VAL A 260 7.95 3.42 4.62
C VAL A 260 6.82 2.69 3.90
N GLN A 261 7.05 1.48 3.41
CA GLN A 261 6.08 0.70 2.67
C GLN A 261 5.30 -0.26 3.60
N ALA A 262 4.11 -0.65 3.19
CA ALA A 262 3.36 -1.69 3.87
C ALA A 262 4.14 -3.02 3.87
N ILE A 263 3.65 -3.96 4.66
CA ILE A 263 4.19 -5.32 4.76
C ILE A 263 3.30 -6.31 4.01
N GLY A 264 3.87 -7.43 3.62
CA GLY A 264 3.16 -8.59 3.09
C GLY A 264 3.44 -9.83 3.89
N GLY A 265 2.76 -10.91 3.60
CA GLY A 265 2.98 -12.15 4.32
C GLY A 265 1.96 -13.23 4.03
N ASP A 266 2.14 -14.35 4.69
CA ASP A 266 1.24 -15.50 4.72
C ASP A 266 1.10 -16.04 6.14
N ALA A 267 0.50 -17.22 6.30
CA ALA A 267 0.27 -17.81 7.63
C ALA A 267 1.56 -18.05 8.45
N ASP A 268 2.73 -18.15 7.81
CA ASP A 268 4.00 -18.47 8.46
C ASP A 268 4.93 -17.28 8.58
N LEU A 269 4.93 -16.36 7.61
CA LEU A 269 5.86 -15.25 7.50
C LEU A 269 5.18 -13.91 7.32
N VAL A 270 5.72 -12.89 7.98
CA VAL A 270 5.51 -11.47 7.71
C VAL A 270 6.79 -10.92 7.12
N VAL A 271 6.71 -10.20 6.01
CA VAL A 271 7.88 -9.70 5.28
C VAL A 271 7.74 -8.20 5.02
N GLY A 272 8.83 -7.46 5.13
CA GLY A 272 8.87 -6.05 4.78
C GLY A 272 10.29 -5.53 4.65
N ALA A 273 10.45 -4.44 3.90
CA ALA A 273 11.73 -3.74 3.77
C ALA A 273 11.79 -2.54 4.74
N ASP A 274 12.97 -2.23 5.27
CA ASP A 274 13.19 -1.01 6.04
C ASP A 274 13.43 0.21 5.12
N ALA A 275 13.74 1.37 5.69
CA ALA A 275 13.96 2.61 4.94
C ALA A 275 15.20 2.57 4.02
N SER A 276 16.09 1.58 4.19
CA SER A 276 17.24 1.32 3.33
C SER A 276 17.03 0.16 2.36
N ASP A 277 15.80 -0.37 2.26
CA ASP A 277 15.42 -1.56 1.50
C ASP A 277 16.12 -2.85 1.96
N ARG A 278 16.57 -2.90 3.22
CA ARG A 278 16.94 -4.16 3.85
C ARG A 278 15.65 -4.92 4.13
N ILE A 279 15.52 -6.09 3.51
CA ILE A 279 14.35 -6.96 3.65
C ILE A 279 14.52 -7.81 4.91
N SER A 280 13.46 -7.93 5.68
CA SER A 280 13.38 -8.83 6.83
C SER A 280 12.10 -9.66 6.74
N ALA A 281 12.22 -10.93 7.11
CA ALA A 281 11.11 -11.84 7.29
C ALA A 281 11.04 -12.30 8.74
N TRP A 282 9.85 -12.26 9.30
CA TRP A 282 9.57 -12.68 10.68
C TRP A 282 8.55 -13.80 10.69
N ARG A 283 8.66 -14.71 11.67
CA ARG A 283 7.64 -15.72 11.93
C ARG A 283 6.31 -15.04 12.28
N ALA A 284 5.24 -15.36 11.59
CA ALA A 284 3.95 -14.68 11.75
C ALA A 284 3.39 -14.81 13.17
N GLY A 285 3.58 -15.94 13.84
CA GLY A 285 3.06 -16.20 15.19
C GLY A 285 3.85 -15.56 16.33
N SER A 286 5.17 -15.33 16.17
CA SER A 286 6.04 -14.85 17.27
C SER A 286 6.80 -13.56 16.95
N GLY A 287 6.89 -13.19 15.68
CA GLY A 287 7.72 -12.09 15.23
C GLY A 287 9.21 -12.38 15.29
N ASP A 288 9.63 -13.63 15.50
CA ASP A 288 11.06 -13.97 15.49
C ASP A 288 11.62 -13.83 14.09
N LEU A 289 12.84 -13.28 14.00
CA LEU A 289 13.52 -13.10 12.73
C LEU A 289 13.79 -14.47 12.08
N ALA A 290 13.27 -14.66 10.87
CA ALA A 290 13.52 -15.86 10.08
C ALA A 290 14.75 -15.67 9.20
N TRP A 291 14.83 -14.56 8.46
CA TRP A 291 15.96 -14.20 7.62
C TRP A 291 15.99 -12.70 7.30
N THR A 292 17.13 -12.22 6.79
CA THR A 292 17.29 -10.88 6.23
C THR A 292 18.02 -10.97 4.89
N SER A 293 17.75 -9.98 4.00
CA SER A 293 18.48 -9.82 2.74
C SER A 293 18.81 -8.34 2.51
N GLU A 294 20.02 -8.07 2.05
CA GLU A 294 20.53 -6.73 1.73
C GLU A 294 20.86 -6.57 0.24
N THR A 295 20.54 -7.55 -0.59
CA THR A 295 20.88 -7.58 -2.02
C THR A 295 20.17 -6.50 -2.83
N LEU A 296 19.07 -5.95 -2.31
CA LEU A 296 18.26 -4.95 -2.99
C LEU A 296 18.24 -3.58 -2.27
N ARG A 297 19.30 -3.26 -1.51
CA ARG A 297 19.36 -1.99 -0.77
C ARG A 297 19.27 -0.77 -1.69
N TYR A 298 18.53 0.24 -1.20
CA TYR A 298 18.34 1.56 -1.84
C TYR A 298 17.72 1.50 -3.23
N ARG A 299 16.96 0.46 -3.54
CA ARG A 299 16.27 0.32 -4.82
C ARG A 299 14.84 0.86 -4.83
N GLY A 300 14.34 1.34 -3.68
CA GLY A 300 12.99 1.86 -3.53
C GLY A 300 11.94 0.78 -3.76
N LEU A 301 12.00 -0.26 -2.93
CA LEU A 301 11.12 -1.43 -3.05
C LEU A 301 9.67 -1.08 -2.77
N SER A 302 8.75 -1.66 -3.53
CA SER A 302 7.32 -1.66 -3.23
C SER A 302 7.00 -2.47 -1.96
N ALA A 303 5.76 -2.42 -1.49
CA ALA A 303 5.29 -3.43 -0.54
C ALA A 303 5.33 -4.82 -1.19
N PRO A 304 5.66 -5.89 -0.43
CA PRO A 304 5.80 -7.24 -0.97
C PRO A 304 4.48 -7.98 -1.13
N LEU A 305 4.48 -8.95 -2.05
CA LEU A 305 3.52 -10.05 -2.12
C LEU A 305 4.22 -11.35 -1.76
N VAL A 306 3.69 -12.11 -0.78
CA VAL A 306 4.14 -13.47 -0.48
C VAL A 306 3.19 -14.46 -1.14
N VAL A 307 3.71 -15.33 -1.99
CA VAL A 307 2.90 -16.33 -2.71
C VAL A 307 3.69 -17.60 -3.00
N GLY A 308 3.18 -18.74 -2.56
CA GLY A 308 3.84 -20.02 -2.72
C GLY A 308 5.24 -20.01 -2.08
N ARG A 309 6.27 -20.33 -2.89
CA ARG A 309 7.66 -20.28 -2.44
C ARG A 309 8.37 -18.95 -2.65
N THR A 310 7.65 -17.90 -3.05
CA THR A 310 8.26 -16.63 -3.42
C THR A 310 7.78 -15.45 -2.60
N VAL A 311 8.68 -14.48 -2.39
CA VAL A 311 8.40 -13.12 -1.95
C VAL A 311 8.71 -12.19 -3.13
N ILE A 312 7.74 -11.38 -3.54
CA ILE A 312 7.81 -10.59 -4.76
C ILE A 312 7.81 -9.10 -4.41
N PHE A 313 8.80 -8.38 -4.91
CA PHE A 313 8.92 -6.92 -4.83
C PHE A 313 9.04 -6.32 -6.22
N GLY A 314 8.51 -5.12 -6.41
CA GLY A 314 8.92 -4.24 -7.50
C GLY A 314 9.91 -3.20 -7.00
N ASP A 315 10.69 -2.59 -7.90
CA ASP A 315 11.61 -1.52 -7.56
C ASP A 315 11.39 -0.23 -8.40
N THR A 316 12.17 0.82 -8.11
CA THR A 316 12.06 2.11 -8.80
C THR A 316 12.62 2.10 -10.22
N GLU A 317 13.34 1.07 -10.62
CA GLU A 317 13.83 0.88 -12.00
C GLU A 317 12.92 -0.06 -12.81
N GLY A 318 11.74 -0.42 -12.26
CA GLY A 318 10.76 -1.27 -12.92
C GLY A 318 11.16 -2.74 -12.98
N GLN A 319 12.05 -3.19 -12.10
CA GLN A 319 12.35 -4.61 -11.96
C GLN A 319 11.40 -5.28 -10.99
N VAL A 320 10.99 -6.50 -11.31
CA VAL A 320 10.19 -7.37 -10.42
C VAL A 320 11.10 -8.50 -9.93
N HIS A 321 11.36 -8.52 -8.63
CA HIS A 321 12.25 -9.45 -7.96
C HIS A 321 11.43 -10.56 -7.30
N PHE A 322 11.75 -11.81 -7.60
CA PHE A 322 11.18 -13.00 -6.98
C PHE A 322 12.26 -13.60 -6.08
N LEU A 323 12.07 -13.49 -4.78
CA LEU A 323 13.00 -14.01 -3.77
C LEU A 323 12.48 -15.33 -3.21
N ASP A 324 13.38 -16.22 -2.81
CA ASP A 324 13.00 -17.43 -2.08
C ASP A 324 12.39 -17.07 -0.72
N ARG A 325 11.23 -17.62 -0.44
CA ARG A 325 10.52 -17.41 0.82
C ARG A 325 11.29 -17.95 2.03
N ALA A 326 12.14 -18.96 1.83
CA ALA A 326 12.85 -19.64 2.91
C ALA A 326 14.08 -18.85 3.40
N ASP A 327 14.81 -18.17 2.50
CA ASP A 327 16.09 -17.53 2.85
C ASP A 327 16.32 -16.15 2.20
N GLY A 328 15.37 -15.65 1.40
CA GLY A 328 15.45 -14.34 0.75
C GLY A 328 16.41 -14.23 -0.44
N LYS A 329 16.95 -15.34 -0.95
CA LYS A 329 17.78 -15.34 -2.15
C LYS A 329 16.97 -15.05 -3.42
N THR A 330 17.58 -14.35 -4.39
CA THR A 330 16.90 -14.05 -5.65
C THR A 330 16.76 -15.31 -6.50
N LEU A 331 15.53 -15.66 -6.86
CA LEU A 331 15.21 -16.80 -7.72
C LEU A 331 15.01 -16.39 -9.18
N LEU A 332 14.40 -15.20 -9.41
CA LEU A 332 14.07 -14.69 -10.73
C LEU A 332 13.95 -13.17 -10.68
N ARG A 333 14.26 -12.53 -11.80
CA ARG A 333 14.02 -11.10 -12.01
C ARG A 333 13.41 -10.91 -13.39
N LEU A 334 12.33 -10.13 -13.46
CA LEU A 334 11.65 -9.82 -14.73
C LEU A 334 11.52 -8.30 -14.88
N PRO A 335 11.77 -7.75 -16.07
CA PRO A 335 11.61 -6.32 -16.32
C PRO A 335 10.14 -5.95 -16.55
N THR A 336 9.83 -4.66 -16.37
CA THR A 336 8.62 -4.00 -16.84
C THR A 336 8.97 -2.92 -17.87
N ASP A 337 8.34 -1.74 -17.80
CA ASP A 337 8.61 -0.59 -18.69
C ASP A 337 9.75 0.31 -18.21
N GLY A 338 10.47 -0.06 -17.16
CA GLY A 338 11.57 0.74 -16.59
C GLY A 338 11.10 1.87 -15.66
N SER A 339 9.79 2.09 -15.53
CA SER A 339 9.28 3.08 -14.56
C SER A 339 9.01 2.44 -13.20
N PRO A 340 9.02 3.22 -12.10
CA PRO A 340 8.87 2.70 -10.74
C PRO A 340 7.62 1.83 -10.56
N VAL A 341 7.75 0.69 -9.91
CA VAL A 341 6.61 -0.08 -9.41
C VAL A 341 6.05 0.63 -8.18
N VAL A 342 4.76 0.99 -8.21
CA VAL A 342 4.16 1.92 -7.21
C VAL A 342 3.12 1.28 -6.30
N ALA A 343 2.68 0.07 -6.60
CA ALA A 343 1.74 -0.69 -5.79
C ALA A 343 2.33 -2.04 -5.40
N ALA A 344 1.86 -2.61 -4.30
CA ALA A 344 2.15 -4.01 -4.00
C ALA A 344 1.69 -4.89 -5.17
N PRO A 345 2.48 -5.87 -5.61
CA PRO A 345 2.01 -6.86 -6.57
C PRO A 345 0.74 -7.53 -6.05
N ALA A 346 -0.24 -7.76 -6.93
CA ALA A 346 -1.52 -8.36 -6.57
C ALA A 346 -1.68 -9.71 -7.26
N ARG A 347 -2.36 -10.67 -6.59
CA ARG A 347 -2.58 -12.01 -7.15
C ARG A 347 -4.06 -12.30 -7.35
N ALA A 348 -4.39 -12.81 -8.55
CA ALA A 348 -5.68 -13.45 -8.84
C ALA A 348 -5.42 -14.79 -9.53
N GLY A 349 -5.83 -15.89 -8.89
CA GLY A 349 -5.49 -17.24 -9.35
C GLY A 349 -3.97 -17.45 -9.40
N ASN A 350 -3.44 -17.79 -10.58
CA ASN A 350 -2.00 -17.95 -10.84
C ASN A 350 -1.35 -16.70 -11.45
N THR A 351 -2.10 -15.63 -11.67
CA THR A 351 -1.59 -14.41 -12.28
C THR A 351 -1.22 -13.40 -11.22
N ILE A 352 -0.05 -12.78 -11.36
CA ILE A 352 0.47 -11.71 -10.53
C ILE A 352 0.48 -10.45 -11.38
N LEU A 353 -0.22 -9.41 -10.92
CA LEU A 353 -0.24 -8.10 -11.57
C LEU A 353 0.71 -7.15 -10.85
N VAL A 354 1.54 -6.48 -11.63
CA VAL A 354 2.43 -5.39 -11.21
C VAL A 354 2.03 -4.11 -11.93
N VAL A 355 1.97 -3.00 -11.20
CA VAL A 355 1.59 -1.69 -11.73
C VAL A 355 2.74 -0.72 -11.60
N THR A 356 3.08 -0.06 -12.71
CA THR A 356 4.14 0.93 -12.74
C THR A 356 3.59 2.37 -12.70
N LYS A 357 4.44 3.31 -12.32
CA LYS A 357 4.10 4.73 -12.19
C LYS A 357 3.54 5.32 -13.49
N ASN A 358 4.08 4.91 -14.62
CA ASN A 358 3.64 5.38 -15.94
C ASN A 358 2.36 4.69 -16.44
N GLY A 359 1.73 3.87 -15.59
CA GLY A 359 0.47 3.21 -15.88
C GLY A 359 0.60 1.88 -16.62
N GLY A 360 1.80 1.32 -16.73
CA GLY A 360 2.00 -0.04 -17.22
C GLY A 360 1.38 -1.06 -16.27
N LEU A 361 0.63 -1.99 -16.81
CA LEU A 361 0.03 -3.14 -16.14
C LEU A 361 0.70 -4.39 -16.70
N PHE A 362 1.48 -5.08 -15.88
CA PHE A 362 2.25 -6.25 -16.32
C PHE A 362 1.82 -7.48 -15.53
N ALA A 363 1.33 -8.48 -16.23
CA ALA A 363 0.89 -9.73 -15.62
C ALA A 363 1.90 -10.85 -15.84
N PHE A 364 2.27 -11.49 -14.75
CA PHE A 364 3.25 -12.58 -14.74
C PHE A 364 2.61 -13.86 -14.24
N ARG A 365 3.10 -15.00 -14.74
CA ARG A 365 2.76 -16.35 -14.24
C ARG A 365 4.01 -17.20 -14.10
N PRO A 366 4.02 -18.17 -13.17
CA PRO A 366 4.98 -19.27 -13.19
C PRO A 366 4.75 -20.11 -14.45
N GLU A 367 5.81 -20.71 -14.97
CA GLU A 367 5.78 -21.71 -16.04
C GLU A 367 5.78 -23.11 -15.46
#